data_99cf7cdd3ceb74aa261b9bf7422dd714
#
_entry.id   99cf7cdd3ceb74aa261b9bf7422dd714
#
_cell.length_a   1.000
_cell.length_b   1.000
_cell.length_c   1.000
_cell.angle_alpha   90.00
_cell.angle_beta   90.00
_cell.angle_gamma   90.00
#
_symmetry.space_group_name_H-M   'P 1'
#
loop_
_entity.id
_entity.type
_entity.pdbx_description
1 polymer ?
#
loop_
_entity_poly.entity_id
_entity_poly.type
_entity_poly.pdbx_seq_one_letter_code
_entity_poly.pdbx_strand_id
1 'polypeptide(L)'
;MIDRELLLQRRRELSYVSGRFMTEHLIRVHQLFEGDLTAAVVLATVAQHGVQRYYDEVARHSTEGFDRLVTDGAHVDHLRPCNALSVSTATGIPRETVRRKVRWLQRRGWLEIGPRGRISVVPRMADDFAEFDLETIERLHACSVAMRRVLDAPIGPTAAT
;
A
#
# COMPACT_ATOMS: atom_id res chain seq x y z
N MET A 1 10.87 11.10 17.51
CA MET A 1 11.11 9.62 17.54
C MET A 1 10.33 9.08 18.74
N ILE A 2 9.54 8.03 18.58
CA ILE A 2 8.77 7.46 19.70
C ILE A 2 9.73 6.61 20.54
N ASP A 3 9.70 6.79 21.87
CA ASP A 3 10.50 6.01 22.80
C ASP A 3 10.16 4.52 22.75
N ARG A 4 11.17 3.67 22.60
CA ARG A 4 11.01 2.22 22.52
C ARG A 4 10.46 1.62 23.81
N GLU A 5 10.85 2.20 24.96
CA GLU A 5 10.38 1.74 26.25
C GLU A 5 8.87 1.97 26.42
N LEU A 6 8.39 3.16 26.03
CA LEU A 6 6.97 3.49 25.99
C LEU A 6 6.21 2.53 25.05
N LEU A 7 6.75 2.22 23.88
CA LEU A 7 6.15 1.24 22.96
C LEU A 7 6.03 -0.15 23.60
N LEU A 8 7.04 -0.60 24.34
CA LEU A 8 7.01 -1.89 25.04
C LEU A 8 5.97 -1.91 26.15
N GLN A 9 5.86 -0.83 26.93
CA GLN A 9 4.85 -0.69 27.99
C GLN A 9 3.43 -0.73 27.44
N ARG A 10 3.19 -0.07 26.28
CA ARG A 10 1.87 0.03 25.63
C ARG A 10 1.61 -1.00 24.54
N ARG A 11 2.48 -1.98 24.38
CA ARG A 11 2.46 -2.87 23.21
C ARG A 11 1.12 -3.61 23.04
N ARG A 12 0.45 -3.99 24.16
CA ARG A 12 -0.81 -4.78 24.10
C ARG A 12 -1.94 -3.95 23.48
N GLU A 13 -2.12 -2.71 23.95
CA GLU A 13 -3.11 -1.78 23.45
C GLU A 13 -2.79 -1.36 22.00
N LEU A 14 -1.53 -1.05 21.72
CA LEU A 14 -1.09 -0.69 20.37
C LEU A 14 -1.28 -1.84 19.39
N SER A 15 -0.95 -3.09 19.80
CA SER A 15 -1.17 -4.28 18.97
C SER A 15 -2.67 -4.53 18.73
N TYR A 16 -3.53 -4.28 19.71
CA TYR A 16 -4.97 -4.40 19.53
C TYR A 16 -5.49 -3.37 18.50
N VAL A 17 -5.11 -2.09 18.65
CA VAL A 17 -5.55 -1.01 17.75
C VAL A 17 -5.06 -1.25 16.33
N SER A 18 -3.77 -1.53 16.15
CA SER A 18 -3.19 -1.78 14.83
C SER A 18 -3.69 -3.09 14.21
N GLY A 19 -3.81 -4.14 15.01
CA GLY A 19 -4.31 -5.44 14.56
C GLY A 19 -5.75 -5.38 14.08
N ARG A 20 -6.61 -4.61 14.76
CA ARG A 20 -7.98 -4.38 14.32
C ARG A 20 -8.01 -3.71 12.93
N PHE A 21 -7.27 -2.60 12.74
CA PHE A 21 -7.17 -1.95 11.43
C PHE A 21 -6.67 -2.91 10.35
N MET A 22 -5.57 -3.64 10.62
CA MET A 22 -4.99 -4.58 9.64
C MET A 22 -5.97 -5.69 9.27
N THR A 23 -6.70 -6.25 10.23
CA THR A 23 -7.68 -7.31 9.97
C THR A 23 -8.83 -6.78 9.11
N GLU A 24 -9.42 -5.64 9.48
CA GLU A 24 -10.49 -5.00 8.70
C GLU A 24 -10.04 -4.66 7.28
N HIS A 25 -8.82 -4.12 7.13
CA HIS A 25 -8.24 -3.81 5.82
C HIS A 25 -8.02 -5.06 4.97
N LEU A 26 -7.44 -6.12 5.54
CA LEU A 26 -7.25 -7.38 4.81
C LEU A 26 -8.57 -8.03 4.37
N ILE A 27 -9.63 -7.94 5.18
CA ILE A 27 -10.97 -8.41 4.79
C ILE A 27 -11.48 -7.61 3.57
N ARG A 28 -11.35 -6.29 3.58
CA ARG A 28 -11.76 -5.44 2.45
C ARG A 28 -10.97 -5.75 1.19
N VAL A 29 -9.65 -5.90 1.30
CA VAL A 29 -8.80 -6.31 0.17
C VAL A 29 -9.21 -7.70 -0.34
N HIS A 30 -9.46 -8.65 0.57
CA HIS A 30 -9.93 -10.00 0.20
C HIS A 30 -11.24 -9.94 -0.60
N GLN A 31 -12.20 -9.14 -0.16
CA GLN A 31 -13.48 -8.95 -0.85
C GLN A 31 -13.30 -8.31 -2.23
N LEU A 32 -12.50 -7.23 -2.33
CA LEU A 32 -12.24 -6.51 -3.59
C LEU A 32 -11.56 -7.40 -4.64
N PHE A 33 -10.69 -8.30 -4.20
CA PHE A 33 -9.95 -9.22 -5.07
C PHE A 33 -10.56 -10.63 -5.15
N GLU A 34 -11.82 -10.81 -4.74
CA GLU A 34 -12.52 -12.11 -4.81
C GLU A 34 -11.75 -13.25 -4.13
N GLY A 35 -11.09 -12.97 -3.01
CA GLY A 35 -10.29 -13.93 -2.27
C GLY A 35 -8.83 -14.01 -2.69
N ASP A 36 -8.43 -13.36 -3.78
CA ASP A 36 -7.08 -13.47 -4.34
C ASP A 36 -6.12 -12.41 -3.78
N LEU A 37 -5.70 -12.54 -2.52
CA LEU A 37 -4.72 -11.65 -1.90
C LEU A 37 -3.37 -11.61 -2.65
N THR A 38 -3.02 -12.68 -3.35
CA THR A 38 -1.80 -12.69 -4.17
C THR A 38 -1.92 -11.71 -5.34
N ALA A 39 -3.09 -11.61 -5.96
CA ALA A 39 -3.34 -10.62 -7.02
C ALA A 39 -3.28 -9.20 -6.45
N ALA A 40 -3.82 -8.96 -5.25
CA ALA A 40 -3.73 -7.68 -4.57
C ALA A 40 -2.27 -7.26 -4.33
N VAL A 41 -1.43 -8.16 -3.79
CA VAL A 41 0.00 -7.90 -3.58
C VAL A 41 0.72 -7.59 -4.90
N VAL A 42 0.43 -8.34 -5.97
CA VAL A 42 1.03 -8.10 -7.29
C VAL A 42 0.62 -6.72 -7.82
N LEU A 43 -0.66 -6.35 -7.76
CA LEU A 43 -1.14 -5.03 -8.20
C LEU A 43 -0.49 -3.91 -7.41
N ALA A 44 -0.52 -3.98 -6.08
CA ALA A 44 0.08 -2.98 -5.20
C ALA A 44 1.59 -2.81 -5.47
N THR A 45 2.31 -3.93 -5.70
CA THR A 45 3.75 -3.89 -6.01
C THR A 45 4.01 -3.19 -7.35
N VAL A 46 3.19 -3.45 -8.38
CA VAL A 46 3.32 -2.78 -9.68
C VAL A 46 3.03 -1.28 -9.54
N ALA A 47 1.95 -0.91 -8.84
CA ALA A 47 1.56 0.47 -8.61
C ALA A 47 2.66 1.24 -7.84
N GLN A 48 3.14 0.69 -6.73
CA GLN A 48 4.19 1.33 -5.93
C GLN A 48 5.53 1.43 -6.68
N HIS A 49 5.90 0.41 -7.46
CA HIS A 49 7.15 0.44 -8.23
C HIS A 49 7.19 1.60 -9.22
N GLY A 50 6.05 1.94 -9.81
CA GLY A 50 5.90 3.11 -10.68
C GLY A 50 6.09 4.43 -9.93
N VAL A 51 5.51 4.54 -8.76
CA VAL A 51 5.42 5.79 -7.98
C VAL A 51 6.66 6.03 -7.10
N GLN A 52 7.35 4.99 -6.66
CA GLN A 52 8.43 5.07 -5.66
C GLN A 52 9.57 6.01 -6.06
N ARG A 53 10.04 5.94 -7.32
CA ARG A 53 11.11 6.82 -7.78
C ARG A 53 10.70 8.29 -7.75
N TYR A 54 9.44 8.53 -8.02
CA TYR A 54 8.88 9.86 -8.01
C TYR A 54 8.70 10.41 -6.59
N TYR A 55 8.22 9.58 -5.65
CA TYR A 55 8.17 9.97 -4.25
C TYR A 55 9.57 10.32 -3.71
N ASP A 56 10.58 9.55 -4.09
CA ASP A 56 11.96 9.82 -3.68
C ASP A 56 12.49 11.15 -4.27
N GLU A 57 11.98 11.56 -5.42
CA GLU A 57 12.42 12.77 -6.12
C GLU A 57 11.59 14.01 -5.75
N VAL A 58 10.27 13.86 -5.58
CA VAL A 58 9.33 14.94 -5.27
C VAL A 58 9.13 15.15 -3.78
N ALA A 59 9.09 14.11 -2.97
CA ALA A 59 9.00 14.23 -1.51
C ALA A 59 10.20 15.00 -0.92
N ARG A 60 11.29 15.10 -1.69
CA ARG A 60 12.43 15.98 -1.35
C ARG A 60 12.19 17.45 -1.73
N HIS A 61 11.21 17.78 -2.56
CA HIS A 61 11.10 19.11 -3.15
C HIS A 61 9.74 19.83 -3.00
N SER A 62 8.58 19.18 -3.01
CA SER A 62 7.27 19.78 -2.63
C SER A 62 6.08 18.81 -2.73
N THR A 63 5.01 19.10 -1.96
CA THR A 63 3.71 18.43 -2.03
C THR A 63 2.92 18.74 -3.30
N GLU A 64 3.15 19.89 -3.94
CA GLU A 64 2.47 20.29 -5.19
C GLU A 64 2.87 19.45 -6.41
N GLY A 65 4.03 18.81 -6.36
CA GLY A 65 4.51 17.96 -7.43
C GLY A 65 3.72 16.67 -7.60
N PHE A 66 3.07 16.14 -6.54
CA PHE A 66 2.34 14.88 -6.60
C PHE A 66 1.07 14.98 -7.47
N ASP A 67 0.28 16.04 -7.28
CA ASP A 67 -0.95 16.26 -8.05
C ASP A 67 -0.67 16.44 -9.55
N ARG A 68 0.39 17.17 -9.93
CA ARG A 68 0.79 17.33 -11.31
C ARG A 68 1.20 16.03 -12.00
N LEU A 69 1.83 15.14 -11.25
CA LEU A 69 2.33 13.89 -11.80
C LEU A 69 1.21 12.91 -12.14
N VAL A 70 0.22 12.82 -11.26
CA VAL A 70 -0.96 11.97 -11.49
C VAL A 70 -1.78 12.55 -12.65
N THR A 71 -1.86 13.89 -12.77
CA THR A 71 -2.70 14.57 -13.76
C THR A 71 -2.05 14.63 -15.15
N ASP A 72 -0.75 14.89 -15.24
CA ASP A 72 -0.09 15.19 -16.52
C ASP A 72 0.49 13.95 -17.24
N GLY A 73 0.40 12.76 -16.63
CA GLY A 73 0.96 11.54 -17.22
C GLY A 73 2.48 11.55 -17.41
N ALA A 74 3.16 12.62 -16.99
CA ALA A 74 4.60 12.82 -17.13
C ALA A 74 5.46 11.76 -16.40
N HIS A 75 4.80 10.98 -15.50
CA HIS A 75 5.42 9.90 -14.77
C HIS A 75 5.82 8.70 -15.64
N VAL A 76 5.25 8.57 -16.85
CA VAL A 76 5.44 7.37 -17.71
C VAL A 76 6.89 7.23 -18.16
N ASP A 77 7.60 8.34 -18.40
CA ASP A 77 8.97 8.33 -18.89
C ASP A 77 10.04 8.10 -17.81
N HIS A 78 9.67 8.27 -16.53
CA HIS A 78 10.58 8.11 -15.38
C HIS A 78 10.40 6.80 -14.62
N LEU A 79 9.44 5.96 -15.01
CA LEU A 79 9.16 4.69 -14.34
C LEU A 79 10.27 3.66 -14.63
N ARG A 80 10.82 3.06 -13.58
CA ARG A 80 11.60 1.84 -13.76
C ARG A 80 10.70 0.78 -14.41
N PRO A 81 11.18 0.08 -15.46
CA PRO A 81 10.38 -0.95 -16.09
C PRO A 81 10.05 -2.04 -15.07
N CYS A 82 8.78 -2.12 -14.68
CA CYS A 82 8.26 -3.20 -13.88
C CYS A 82 8.00 -4.40 -14.79
N ASN A 83 8.42 -5.58 -14.39
CA ASN A 83 8.16 -6.83 -15.09
C ASN A 83 7.95 -7.98 -14.10
N ALA A 84 7.55 -9.16 -14.60
CA ALA A 84 7.26 -10.29 -13.72
C ALA A 84 8.46 -10.75 -12.87
N LEU A 85 9.69 -10.49 -13.30
CA LEU A 85 10.88 -10.81 -12.52
C LEU A 85 11.06 -9.80 -11.37
N SER A 86 10.93 -8.50 -11.64
CA SER A 86 11.06 -7.48 -10.57
C SER A 86 10.00 -7.65 -9.49
N VAL A 87 8.74 -7.93 -9.86
CA VAL A 87 7.67 -8.24 -8.89
C VAL A 87 7.99 -9.51 -8.10
N SER A 88 8.45 -10.57 -8.76
CA SER A 88 8.84 -11.82 -8.10
C SER A 88 9.97 -11.60 -7.10
N THR A 89 10.99 -10.83 -7.47
CA THR A 89 12.12 -10.52 -6.59
C THR A 89 11.68 -9.69 -5.38
N ALA A 90 10.81 -8.71 -5.57
CA ALA A 90 10.34 -7.84 -4.50
C ALA A 90 9.41 -8.54 -3.50
N THR A 91 8.61 -9.51 -3.98
CA THR A 91 7.54 -10.13 -3.17
C THR A 91 7.85 -11.55 -2.71
N GLY A 92 8.85 -12.22 -3.30
CA GLY A 92 9.08 -13.64 -3.10
C GLY A 92 8.06 -14.56 -3.80
N ILE A 93 7.05 -14.00 -4.49
CA ILE A 93 6.05 -14.78 -5.23
C ILE A 93 6.70 -15.41 -6.46
N PRO A 94 6.53 -16.73 -6.72
CA PRO A 94 7.11 -17.37 -7.89
C PRO A 94 6.72 -16.66 -9.20
N ARG A 95 7.69 -16.45 -10.08
CA ARG A 95 7.54 -15.67 -11.32
C ARG A 95 6.34 -16.11 -12.19
N GLU A 96 6.08 -17.42 -12.26
CA GLU A 96 4.94 -17.93 -13.04
C GLU A 96 3.60 -17.57 -12.36
N THR A 97 3.54 -17.58 -11.02
CA THR A 97 2.40 -17.10 -10.29
C THR A 97 2.17 -15.61 -10.55
N VAL A 98 3.23 -14.78 -10.51
CA VAL A 98 3.14 -13.36 -10.88
C VAL A 98 2.55 -13.18 -12.28
N ARG A 99 3.08 -13.92 -13.29
CA ARG A 99 2.56 -13.84 -14.67
C ARG A 99 1.08 -14.17 -14.76
N ARG A 100 0.62 -15.20 -14.03
CA ARG A 100 -0.79 -15.59 -14.00
C ARG A 100 -1.65 -14.50 -13.38
N LYS A 101 -1.19 -13.88 -12.26
CA LYS A 101 -1.91 -12.78 -11.61
C LYS A 101 -1.94 -11.52 -12.47
N VAL A 102 -0.83 -11.17 -13.12
CA VAL A 102 -0.78 -10.05 -14.07
C VAL A 102 -1.79 -10.22 -15.21
N ARG A 103 -1.90 -11.42 -15.80
CA ARG A 103 -2.92 -11.70 -16.84
C ARG A 103 -4.34 -11.57 -16.30
N TRP A 104 -4.60 -11.97 -15.06
CA TRP A 104 -5.89 -11.81 -14.43
C TRP A 104 -6.22 -10.32 -14.20
N LEU A 105 -5.26 -9.55 -13.69
CA LEU A 105 -5.38 -8.10 -13.48
C LEU A 105 -5.54 -7.34 -14.82
N GLN A 106 -4.85 -7.80 -15.87
CA GLN A 106 -5.02 -7.25 -17.22
C GLN A 106 -6.43 -7.46 -17.77
N ARG A 107 -7.03 -8.65 -17.56
CA ARG A 107 -8.43 -8.89 -17.97
C ARG A 107 -9.43 -8.00 -17.22
N ARG A 108 -9.10 -7.55 -16.02
CA ARG A 108 -9.90 -6.56 -15.27
C ARG A 108 -9.67 -5.12 -15.72
N GLY A 109 -8.70 -4.88 -16.61
CA GLY A 109 -8.36 -3.54 -17.07
C GLY A 109 -7.57 -2.71 -16.06
N TRP A 110 -6.95 -3.34 -15.05
CA TRP A 110 -6.15 -2.64 -14.04
C TRP A 110 -4.66 -2.58 -14.38
N LEU A 111 -4.18 -3.55 -15.15
CA LEU A 111 -2.81 -3.57 -15.64
C LEU A 111 -2.78 -3.70 -17.16
N GLU A 112 -1.70 -3.21 -17.76
CA GLU A 112 -1.34 -3.45 -19.15
C GLU A 112 0.04 -4.10 -19.26
N ILE A 113 0.22 -4.89 -20.32
CA ILE A 113 1.50 -5.52 -20.67
C ILE A 113 1.97 -4.89 -21.97
N GLY A 114 2.99 -4.09 -21.88
CA GLY A 114 3.65 -3.44 -23.01
C GLY A 114 4.79 -4.28 -23.60
N PRO A 115 5.55 -3.68 -24.52
CA PRO A 115 6.71 -4.31 -25.16
C PRO A 115 7.73 -4.84 -24.16
N ARG A 116 8.39 -5.94 -24.51
CA ARG A 116 9.41 -6.62 -23.68
C ARG A 116 8.89 -7.08 -22.30
N GLY A 117 7.56 -7.25 -22.15
CA GLY A 117 6.95 -7.69 -20.90
C GLY A 117 6.92 -6.63 -19.80
N ARG A 118 6.98 -5.35 -20.15
CA ARG A 118 6.76 -4.23 -19.24
C ARG A 118 5.33 -4.29 -18.71
N ILE A 119 5.17 -4.12 -17.41
CA ILE A 119 3.88 -4.11 -16.72
C ILE A 119 3.67 -2.71 -16.17
N SER A 120 2.53 -2.10 -16.44
CA SER A 120 2.11 -0.79 -15.93
C SER A 120 0.67 -0.80 -15.47
N VAL A 121 0.35 0.12 -14.58
CA VAL A 121 -1.02 0.40 -14.13
C VAL A 121 -1.74 1.17 -15.23
N VAL A 122 -3.00 0.84 -15.47
CA VAL A 122 -3.87 1.61 -16.36
C VAL A 122 -4.41 2.83 -15.61
N PRO A 123 -4.38 4.06 -16.17
CA PRO A 123 -4.83 5.28 -15.46
C PRO A 123 -6.24 5.15 -14.85
N ARG A 124 -7.17 4.52 -15.55
CA ARG A 124 -8.54 4.27 -15.05
C ARG A 124 -8.60 3.50 -13.72
N MET A 125 -7.56 2.75 -13.37
CA MET A 125 -7.51 2.05 -12.09
C MET A 125 -7.66 3.01 -10.89
N ALA A 126 -7.15 4.23 -11.00
CA ALA A 126 -7.30 5.22 -9.94
C ALA A 126 -8.78 5.55 -9.64
N ASP A 127 -9.61 5.64 -10.68
CA ASP A 127 -11.04 5.87 -10.55
C ASP A 127 -11.75 4.65 -9.95
N ASP A 128 -11.40 3.45 -10.42
CA ASP A 128 -11.97 2.18 -9.95
C ASP A 128 -11.67 1.92 -8.44
N PHE A 129 -10.57 2.46 -7.92
CA PHE A 129 -10.13 2.29 -6.53
C PHE A 129 -10.40 3.50 -5.64
N ALA A 130 -10.90 4.63 -6.18
CA ALA A 130 -11.01 5.89 -5.45
C ALA A 130 -11.76 5.76 -4.12
N GLU A 131 -12.92 5.12 -4.10
CA GLU A 131 -13.72 4.91 -2.88
C GLU A 131 -13.00 4.01 -1.87
N PHE A 132 -12.39 2.91 -2.36
CA PHE A 132 -11.61 2.01 -1.53
C PHE A 132 -10.41 2.72 -0.87
N ASP A 133 -9.73 3.58 -1.62
CA ASP A 133 -8.57 4.33 -1.16
C ASP A 133 -8.96 5.39 -0.14
N LEU A 134 -10.03 6.16 -0.40
CA LEU A 134 -10.55 7.16 0.53
C LEU A 134 -10.93 6.52 1.88
N GLU A 135 -11.71 5.43 1.84
CA GLU A 135 -12.09 4.72 3.06
C GLU A 135 -10.87 4.12 3.79
N THR A 136 -9.86 3.67 3.04
CA THR A 136 -8.60 3.17 3.63
C THR A 136 -7.84 4.29 4.34
N ILE A 137 -7.76 5.47 3.74
CA ILE A 137 -7.09 6.65 4.32
C ILE A 137 -7.82 7.08 5.60
N GLU A 138 -9.14 7.16 5.59
CA GLU A 138 -9.96 7.53 6.76
C GLU A 138 -9.75 6.55 7.92
N ARG A 139 -9.80 5.25 7.65
CA ARG A 139 -9.58 4.19 8.65
C ARG A 139 -8.16 4.19 9.19
N LEU A 140 -7.16 4.41 8.33
CA LEU A 140 -5.76 4.53 8.74
C LEU A 140 -5.56 5.77 9.62
N HIS A 141 -6.17 6.89 9.25
CA HIS A 141 -6.15 8.11 10.07
C HIS A 141 -6.77 7.85 11.45
N ALA A 142 -7.96 7.25 11.51
CA ALA A 142 -8.60 6.90 12.77
C ALA A 142 -7.74 5.96 13.64
N CYS A 143 -7.08 4.96 13.02
CA CYS A 143 -6.12 4.10 13.68
C CYS A 143 -4.93 4.90 14.26
N SER A 144 -4.36 5.82 13.49
CA SER A 144 -3.24 6.66 13.93
C SER A 144 -3.61 7.54 15.12
N VAL A 145 -4.81 8.13 15.11
CA VAL A 145 -5.34 8.92 16.23
C VAL A 145 -5.54 8.04 17.47
N ALA A 146 -6.09 6.84 17.31
CA ALA A 146 -6.27 5.91 18.43
C ALA A 146 -4.93 5.46 19.03
N MET A 147 -3.93 5.16 18.19
CA MET A 147 -2.57 4.82 18.66
C MET A 147 -1.94 5.99 19.43
N ARG A 148 -2.10 7.21 18.95
CA ARG A 148 -1.61 8.42 19.65
C ARG A 148 -2.23 8.57 21.01
N ARG A 149 -3.57 8.38 21.14
CA ARG A 149 -4.27 8.42 22.44
C ARG A 149 -3.75 7.39 23.43
N VAL A 150 -3.40 6.18 22.94
CA VAL A 150 -2.77 5.14 23.79
C VAL A 150 -1.41 5.59 24.28
N LEU A 151 -0.60 6.21 23.42
CA LEU A 151 0.74 6.69 23.78
C LEU A 151 0.71 7.88 24.75
N ASP A 152 -0.25 8.78 24.60
CA ASP A 152 -0.40 9.99 25.42
C ASP A 152 -1.11 9.73 26.76
N ALA A 153 -1.73 8.55 26.94
CA ALA A 153 -2.42 8.20 28.18
C ALA A 153 -1.44 8.08 29.35
N PRO A 154 -1.79 8.57 30.57
CA PRO A 154 -0.93 8.43 31.73
C PRO A 154 -0.67 6.94 32.04
N ILE A 155 0.57 6.62 32.41
CA ILE A 155 0.92 5.27 32.86
C ILE A 155 0.34 5.12 34.24
N GLY A 156 -0.73 4.30 34.36
CA GLY A 156 -1.30 3.97 35.68
C GLY A 156 -0.27 3.29 36.57
N PRO A 157 -0.43 3.36 37.92
CA PRO A 157 0.47 2.66 38.83
C PRO A 157 0.50 1.17 38.46
N THR A 158 1.71 0.66 38.22
CA THR A 158 1.91 -0.79 38.03
C THR A 158 1.31 -1.53 39.19
N ALA A 159 0.25 -2.31 38.96
CA ALA A 159 -0.24 -3.26 40.00
C ALA A 159 0.93 -4.18 40.33
N ALA A 160 1.59 -3.90 41.42
CA ALA A 160 2.57 -4.82 42.02
C ALA A 160 1.81 -6.09 42.39
N THR A 161 2.15 -7.18 41.73
CA THR A 161 1.76 -8.56 42.13
C THR A 161 2.98 -9.22 42.70
#